data_f04f6c622180c91d8703b02b7c8a906d
#
_entry.id   f04f6c622180c91d8703b02b7c8a906d
#
_cell.length_a   1.000
_cell.length_b   1.000
_cell.length_c   1.000
_cell.angle_alpha   90.00
_cell.angle_beta   90.00
_cell.angle_gamma   90.00
#
_symmetry.space_group_name_H-M   'P 1'
#
loop_
_entity.id
_entity.type
_entity.pdbx_description
1 polymer ?
#
loop_
_entity_poly.entity_id
_entity_poly.type
_entity_poly.pdbx_seq_one_letter_code
_entity_poly.pdbx_strand_id
1 'polypeptide(L)'
;MAFKSLLLDIDGVILRDRLLMEHVKDNCVKYVAAKLPECKNPRETNRVLHLGYGHTARGLSTCFQVDTSDFNEKVYDRPLMDHLAEVIYGTEFQQEAKELHELTEKDWKVTLFTNSPVEWAVPIGRAISDNVFIDCAGHNVSTSPLKPEAARYTQFPIHMTHIYVDDSLKNIGTARFLPNWHCVYFNEGPKEDRLWCPQISSIWELLLYVNSVDQWIEDAHLSRSDT
;
A
#
# COMPACT_ATOMS: atom_id res chain seq x y z
N MET A 1 -26.71 -5.62 -5.64
CA MET A 1 -25.68 -4.56 -5.44
C MET A 1 -24.35 -5.07 -5.96
N ALA A 2 -23.65 -4.30 -6.78
CA ALA A 2 -22.29 -4.64 -7.18
C ALA A 2 -21.38 -4.45 -5.96
N PHE A 3 -20.63 -5.48 -5.60
CA PHE A 3 -19.66 -5.36 -4.52
C PHE A 3 -18.48 -4.54 -5.02
N LYS A 4 -18.14 -3.46 -4.32
CA LYS A 4 -17.09 -2.51 -4.65
C LYS A 4 -15.99 -2.55 -3.59
N SER A 5 -14.74 -2.52 -4.01
CA SER A 5 -13.57 -2.55 -3.11
C SER A 5 -12.55 -1.49 -3.50
N LEU A 6 -12.12 -0.70 -2.55
CA LEU A 6 -11.03 0.25 -2.67
C LEU A 6 -9.80 -0.32 -1.93
N LEU A 7 -8.77 -0.64 -2.69
CA LEU A 7 -7.51 -1.19 -2.19
C LEU A 7 -6.46 -0.08 -2.21
N LEU A 8 -5.96 0.30 -1.05
CA LEU A 8 -5.02 1.40 -0.88
C LEU A 8 -3.69 0.89 -0.34
N ASP A 9 -2.59 1.20 -1.02
CA ASP A 9 -1.28 1.05 -0.38
C ASP A 9 -1.14 2.06 0.78
N ILE A 10 -0.23 1.77 1.69
CA ILE A 10 0.05 2.62 2.85
C ILE A 10 1.19 3.58 2.52
N ASP A 11 2.38 3.01 2.30
CA ASP A 11 3.61 3.77 2.19
C ASP A 11 3.69 4.46 0.83
N GLY A 12 3.74 5.80 0.82
CA GLY A 12 3.70 6.59 -0.41
C GLY A 12 2.29 6.94 -0.92
N VAL A 13 1.22 6.38 -0.34
CA VAL A 13 -0.18 6.70 -0.67
C VAL A 13 -0.89 7.34 0.52
N ILE A 14 -1.07 6.60 1.61
CA ILE A 14 -1.72 7.08 2.84
C ILE A 14 -0.70 7.77 3.75
N LEU A 15 0.47 7.17 3.91
CA LEU A 15 1.59 7.76 4.65
C LEU A 15 2.61 8.33 3.68
N ARG A 16 2.77 9.65 3.72
CA ARG A 16 3.69 10.40 2.85
C ARG A 16 4.66 11.28 3.63
N ASP A 17 4.65 11.19 4.96
CA ASP A 17 5.61 11.93 5.78
C ASP A 17 7.04 11.48 5.46
N ARG A 18 7.83 12.42 4.95
CA ARG A 18 9.17 12.15 4.46
C ARG A 18 10.12 11.70 5.57
N LEU A 19 10.00 12.29 6.76
CA LEU A 19 10.89 11.98 7.88
C LEU A 19 10.58 10.59 8.43
N LEU A 20 9.30 10.23 8.48
CA LEU A 20 8.86 8.90 8.87
C LEU A 20 9.35 7.84 7.87
N MET A 21 9.22 8.08 6.57
CA MET A 21 9.71 7.15 5.54
C MET A 21 11.24 6.99 5.55
N GLU A 22 11.99 8.06 5.79
CA GLU A 22 13.46 7.97 5.98
C GLU A 22 13.81 7.21 7.28
N HIS A 23 13.04 7.33 8.35
CA HIS A 23 13.24 6.56 9.59
C HIS A 23 13.07 5.05 9.34
N VAL A 24 11.99 4.61 8.65
CA VAL A 24 11.81 3.21 8.23
C VAL A 24 13.03 2.72 7.45
N LYS A 25 13.44 3.50 6.46
CA LYS A 25 14.58 3.18 5.59
C LYS A 25 15.90 3.07 6.35
N ASP A 26 16.16 3.97 7.28
CA ASP A 26 17.35 3.94 8.12
C ASP A 26 17.37 2.71 9.04
N ASN A 27 16.23 2.31 9.59
CA ASN A 27 16.14 1.08 10.38
C ASN A 27 16.36 -0.16 9.50
N CYS A 28 15.84 -0.19 8.26
CA CYS A 28 16.16 -1.25 7.29
C CYS A 28 17.68 -1.31 6.99
N VAL A 29 18.34 -0.15 6.82
CA VAL A 29 19.78 -0.07 6.57
C VAL A 29 20.57 -0.59 7.76
N LYS A 30 20.19 -0.21 8.99
CA LYS A 30 20.79 -0.74 10.24
C LYS A 30 20.62 -2.25 10.33
N TYR A 31 19.44 -2.77 9.99
CA TYR A 31 19.17 -4.19 9.97
C TYR A 31 20.06 -4.94 8.97
N VAL A 32 20.20 -4.43 7.73
CA VAL A 32 21.10 -5.00 6.72
C VAL A 32 22.54 -5.02 7.23
N ALA A 33 23.03 -3.93 7.84
CA ALA A 33 24.37 -3.87 8.40
C ALA A 33 24.60 -4.89 9.52
N ALA A 34 23.61 -5.10 10.38
CA ALA A 34 23.68 -6.08 11.46
C ALA A 34 23.68 -7.53 10.94
N LYS A 35 22.88 -7.82 9.92
CA LYS A 35 22.77 -9.18 9.33
C LYS A 35 23.91 -9.51 8.37
N LEU A 36 24.53 -8.50 7.76
CA LEU A 36 25.64 -8.64 6.81
C LEU A 36 26.84 -7.76 7.27
N PRO A 37 27.59 -8.14 8.31
CA PRO A 37 28.66 -7.30 8.90
C PRO A 37 29.78 -6.97 7.90
N GLU A 38 30.01 -7.82 6.89
CA GLU A 38 31.01 -7.59 5.84
C GLU A 38 30.49 -6.69 4.69
N CYS A 39 29.22 -6.25 4.75
CA CYS A 39 28.62 -5.41 3.71
C CYS A 39 29.22 -4.00 3.75
N LYS A 40 29.92 -3.60 2.67
CA LYS A 40 30.57 -2.28 2.58
C LYS A 40 29.59 -1.12 2.38
N ASN A 41 28.40 -1.39 1.83
CA ASN A 41 27.40 -0.37 1.56
C ASN A 41 25.97 -0.89 1.89
N PRO A 42 25.59 -0.93 3.18
CA PRO A 42 24.27 -1.43 3.60
C PRO A 42 23.10 -0.65 3.00
N ARG A 43 23.25 0.66 2.78
CA ARG A 43 22.18 1.51 2.18
C ARG A 43 21.89 1.09 0.73
N GLU A 44 22.92 0.90 -0.07
CA GLU A 44 22.74 0.44 -1.46
C GLU A 44 22.26 -1.02 -1.50
N THR A 45 22.76 -1.87 -0.62
CA THR A 45 22.28 -3.25 -0.49
C THR A 45 20.80 -3.28 -0.13
N ASN A 46 20.37 -2.48 0.86
CA ASN A 46 18.94 -2.35 1.19
C ASN A 46 18.10 -1.93 -0.03
N ARG A 47 18.55 -0.90 -0.77
CA ARG A 47 17.86 -0.42 -1.97
C ARG A 47 17.71 -1.52 -3.02
N VAL A 48 18.79 -2.23 -3.33
CA VAL A 48 18.78 -3.32 -4.34
C VAL A 48 17.87 -4.47 -3.91
N LEU A 49 17.92 -4.88 -2.65
CA LEU A 49 17.07 -5.94 -2.12
C LEU A 49 15.60 -5.56 -2.14
N HIS A 50 15.27 -4.35 -1.70
CA HIS A 50 13.90 -3.85 -1.72
C HIS A 50 13.34 -3.78 -3.15
N LEU A 51 14.06 -3.17 -4.08
CA LEU A 51 13.63 -3.04 -5.47
C LEU A 51 13.53 -4.37 -6.20
N GLY A 52 14.46 -5.30 -5.92
CA GLY A 52 14.52 -6.59 -6.59
C GLY A 52 13.46 -7.59 -6.09
N TYR A 53 13.20 -7.58 -4.80
CA TYR A 53 12.37 -8.59 -4.12
C TYR A 53 11.07 -8.04 -3.53
N GLY A 54 10.80 -6.74 -3.67
CA GLY A 54 9.63 -6.08 -3.10
C GLY A 54 9.69 -5.85 -1.58
N HIS A 55 10.70 -6.45 -0.90
CA HIS A 55 10.89 -6.31 0.53
C HIS A 55 12.33 -6.69 0.94
N THR A 56 12.94 -5.90 1.82
CA THR A 56 14.34 -6.09 2.25
C THR A 56 14.57 -7.45 2.92
N ALA A 57 13.70 -7.86 3.83
CA ALA A 57 13.81 -9.15 4.52
C ALA A 57 13.74 -10.33 3.54
N ARG A 58 12.86 -10.27 2.52
CA ARG A 58 12.80 -11.28 1.47
C ARG A 58 14.11 -11.35 0.68
N GLY A 59 14.65 -10.20 0.28
CA GLY A 59 15.92 -10.15 -0.42
C GLY A 59 17.06 -10.72 0.41
N LEU A 60 17.15 -10.41 1.70
CA LEU A 60 18.16 -10.95 2.62
C LEU A 60 18.05 -12.49 2.74
N SER A 61 16.83 -13.00 2.98
CA SER A 61 16.59 -14.44 3.09
C SER A 61 16.94 -15.18 1.79
N THR A 62 16.54 -14.63 0.64
CA THR A 62 16.74 -15.28 -0.67
C THR A 62 18.19 -15.23 -1.13
N CYS A 63 18.86 -14.05 -1.04
CA CYS A 63 20.20 -13.88 -1.59
C CYS A 63 21.32 -14.33 -0.65
N PHE A 64 21.10 -14.21 0.64
CA PHE A 64 22.16 -14.42 1.65
C PHE A 64 21.84 -15.53 2.64
N GLN A 65 20.65 -16.17 2.51
CA GLN A 65 20.17 -17.22 3.41
C GLN A 65 20.18 -16.81 4.90
N VAL A 66 19.96 -15.53 5.15
CA VAL A 66 19.91 -14.94 6.49
C VAL A 66 18.53 -15.14 7.09
N ASP A 67 18.48 -15.53 8.37
CA ASP A 67 17.24 -15.52 9.13
C ASP A 67 16.77 -14.07 9.35
N THR A 68 15.54 -13.81 8.90
CA THR A 68 14.88 -12.51 8.98
C THR A 68 13.59 -12.55 9.82
N SER A 69 13.42 -13.56 10.65
CA SER A 69 12.23 -13.72 11.51
C SER A 69 12.03 -12.56 12.49
N ASP A 70 13.12 -11.89 12.89
CA ASP A 70 13.15 -10.72 13.77
C ASP A 70 13.06 -9.37 13.04
N PHE A 71 12.86 -9.37 11.70
CA PHE A 71 12.89 -8.14 10.89
C PHE A 71 11.88 -7.11 11.40
N ASN A 72 10.62 -7.51 11.57
CA ASN A 72 9.57 -6.57 11.97
C ASN A 72 9.86 -5.97 13.36
N GLU A 73 10.29 -6.78 14.32
CA GLU A 73 10.65 -6.31 15.66
C GLU A 73 11.80 -5.29 15.65
N LYS A 74 12.79 -5.50 14.77
CA LYS A 74 13.99 -4.66 14.72
C LYS A 74 13.84 -3.42 13.86
N VAL A 75 12.99 -3.48 12.84
CA VAL A 75 12.78 -2.35 11.91
C VAL A 75 11.65 -1.45 12.40
N TYR A 76 10.53 -2.05 12.85
CA TYR A 76 9.39 -1.29 13.40
C TYR A 76 9.51 -1.19 14.92
N ASP A 77 10.63 -0.63 15.35
CA ASP A 77 10.98 -0.46 16.76
C ASP A 77 10.14 0.61 17.45
N ARG A 78 10.25 0.69 18.78
CA ARG A 78 9.47 1.62 19.57
C ARG A 78 9.63 3.08 19.14
N PRO A 79 10.85 3.62 18.89
CA PRO A 79 11.02 4.99 18.42
C PRO A 79 10.31 5.27 17.08
N LEU A 80 10.35 4.31 16.14
CA LEU A 80 9.63 4.45 14.87
C LEU A 80 8.12 4.44 15.09
N MET A 81 7.61 3.56 15.96
CA MET A 81 6.17 3.50 16.26
C MET A 81 5.67 4.74 16.99
N ASP A 82 6.47 5.33 17.87
CA ASP A 82 6.16 6.60 18.51
C ASP A 82 6.11 7.75 17.47
N HIS A 83 7.02 7.77 16.50
CA HIS A 83 7.00 8.72 15.38
C HIS A 83 5.77 8.50 14.47
N LEU A 84 5.40 7.24 14.16
CA LEU A 84 4.16 6.94 13.45
C LEU A 84 2.95 7.53 14.17
N ALA A 85 2.88 7.36 15.50
CA ALA A 85 1.79 7.91 16.30
C ALA A 85 1.71 9.44 16.18
N GLU A 86 2.84 10.15 16.21
CA GLU A 86 2.88 11.60 16.00
C GLU A 86 2.31 12.00 14.64
N VAL A 87 2.66 11.27 13.58
CA VAL A 87 2.18 11.53 12.22
C VAL A 87 0.69 11.27 12.09
N ILE A 88 0.20 10.09 12.50
CA ILE A 88 -1.23 9.72 12.32
C ILE A 88 -2.19 10.52 13.20
N TYR A 89 -1.72 11.10 14.31
CA TYR A 89 -2.51 12.04 15.12
C TYR A 89 -2.28 13.50 14.74
N GLY A 90 -1.40 13.77 13.78
CA GLY A 90 -1.16 15.11 13.23
C GLY A 90 -2.34 15.61 12.37
N THR A 91 -2.48 16.94 12.30
CA THR A 91 -3.64 17.59 11.66
C THR A 91 -3.77 17.22 10.17
N GLU A 92 -2.67 17.09 9.45
CA GLU A 92 -2.65 16.77 8.02
C GLU A 92 -3.21 15.38 7.75
N PHE A 93 -2.68 14.37 8.45
CA PHE A 93 -3.19 13.01 8.33
C PHE A 93 -4.66 12.92 8.74
N GLN A 94 -5.05 13.55 9.85
CA GLN A 94 -6.43 13.50 10.35
C GLN A 94 -7.45 14.13 9.39
N GLN A 95 -7.04 15.13 8.62
CA GLN A 95 -7.90 15.69 7.58
C GLN A 95 -8.15 14.68 6.46
N GLU A 96 -7.11 14.04 5.93
CA GLU A 96 -7.24 13.01 4.90
C GLU A 96 -7.93 11.74 5.40
N ALA A 97 -7.66 11.34 6.64
CA ALA A 97 -8.34 10.23 7.29
C ALA A 97 -9.86 10.45 7.35
N LYS A 98 -10.31 11.68 7.61
CA LYS A 98 -11.74 12.04 7.56
C LYS A 98 -12.33 11.88 6.15
N GLU A 99 -11.59 12.31 5.12
CA GLU A 99 -12.02 12.14 3.72
C GLU A 99 -12.14 10.65 3.36
N LEU A 100 -11.17 9.82 3.76
CA LEU A 100 -11.21 8.37 3.57
C LEU A 100 -12.32 7.69 4.40
N HIS A 101 -12.59 8.18 5.61
CA HIS A 101 -13.69 7.70 6.43
C HIS A 101 -15.03 7.83 5.71
N GLU A 102 -15.28 8.93 4.99
CA GLU A 102 -16.50 9.13 4.21
C GLU A 102 -16.73 8.02 3.17
N LEU A 103 -15.67 7.41 2.63
CA LEU A 103 -15.78 6.27 1.72
C LEU A 103 -16.19 4.98 2.44
N THR A 104 -15.80 4.81 3.71
CA THR A 104 -16.20 3.64 4.50
C THR A 104 -17.68 3.66 4.86
N GLU A 105 -18.32 4.83 4.87
CA GLU A 105 -19.76 5.02 5.10
C GLU A 105 -20.60 4.82 3.81
N LYS A 106 -19.95 4.75 2.66
CA LYS A 106 -20.54 4.38 1.38
C LYS A 106 -20.44 2.86 1.18
N ASP A 107 -20.96 2.34 0.08
CA ASP A 107 -20.93 0.91 -0.28
C ASP A 107 -19.53 0.42 -0.72
N TRP A 108 -18.44 1.11 -0.32
CA TRP A 108 -17.07 0.73 -0.64
C TRP A 108 -16.41 -0.03 0.51
N LYS A 109 -15.94 -1.25 0.23
CA LYS A 109 -15.07 -1.97 1.14
C LYS A 109 -13.65 -1.38 1.05
N VAL A 110 -13.30 -0.48 1.96
CA VAL A 110 -11.95 0.10 2.02
C VAL A 110 -10.99 -0.88 2.69
N THR A 111 -9.87 -1.17 2.02
CA THR A 111 -8.84 -2.10 2.51
C THR A 111 -7.47 -1.48 2.35
N LEU A 112 -6.69 -1.41 3.42
CA LEU A 112 -5.27 -1.10 3.36
C LEU A 112 -4.54 -2.35 2.86
N PHE A 113 -3.97 -2.28 1.66
CA PHE A 113 -3.35 -3.39 0.94
C PHE A 113 -1.85 -3.16 0.80
N THR A 114 -1.07 -3.67 1.76
CA THR A 114 0.33 -3.31 1.93
C THR A 114 1.27 -4.51 2.08
N ASN A 115 2.55 -4.30 1.76
CA ASN A 115 3.65 -5.22 2.11
C ASN A 115 4.21 -4.96 3.52
N SER A 116 3.78 -3.90 4.19
CA SER A 116 4.17 -3.57 5.55
C SER A 116 3.49 -4.51 6.58
N PRO A 117 4.03 -4.65 7.80
CA PRO A 117 3.50 -5.57 8.80
C PRO A 117 2.21 -5.06 9.46
N VAL A 118 1.54 -5.95 10.18
CA VAL A 118 0.27 -5.67 10.87
C VAL A 118 0.43 -4.58 11.93
N GLU A 119 1.55 -4.54 12.63
CA GLU A 119 1.89 -3.55 13.66
C GLU A 119 1.93 -2.12 13.08
N TRP A 120 2.32 -1.99 11.80
CA TRP A 120 2.32 -0.74 11.04
C TRP A 120 0.92 -0.38 10.53
N ALA A 121 0.24 -1.34 9.92
CA ALA A 121 -1.01 -1.10 9.22
C ALA A 121 -2.22 -0.86 10.15
N VAL A 122 -2.29 -1.55 11.28
CA VAL A 122 -3.45 -1.47 12.20
C VAL A 122 -3.64 -0.08 12.82
N PRO A 123 -2.61 0.59 13.37
CA PRO A 123 -2.77 1.96 13.88
C PRO A 123 -3.29 2.93 12.83
N ILE A 124 -2.79 2.82 11.59
CA ILE A 124 -3.20 3.66 10.46
C ILE A 124 -4.66 3.42 10.10
N GLY A 125 -5.06 2.15 9.94
CA GLY A 125 -6.44 1.80 9.62
C GLY A 125 -7.43 2.31 10.68
N ARG A 126 -7.10 2.13 11.96
CA ARG A 126 -7.92 2.64 13.07
C ARG A 126 -8.01 4.15 13.13
N ALA A 127 -6.94 4.85 12.75
CA ALA A 127 -6.96 6.31 12.68
C ALA A 127 -7.87 6.83 11.56
N ILE A 128 -8.17 6.01 10.54
CA ILE A 128 -9.13 6.34 9.48
C ILE A 128 -10.56 5.93 9.93
N SER A 129 -10.77 4.65 10.22
CA SER A 129 -12.08 4.12 10.64
C SER A 129 -11.95 2.68 11.16
N ASP A 130 -12.78 2.29 12.11
CA ASP A 130 -12.92 0.88 12.54
C ASP A 130 -13.47 -0.02 11.41
N ASN A 131 -14.06 0.55 10.37
CA ASN A 131 -14.60 -0.16 9.20
C ASN A 131 -13.54 -0.43 8.11
N VAL A 132 -12.29 0.02 8.30
CA VAL A 132 -11.19 -0.23 7.36
C VAL A 132 -10.64 -1.65 7.56
N PHE A 133 -10.59 -2.40 6.47
CA PHE A 133 -9.97 -3.73 6.46
C PHE A 133 -8.45 -3.61 6.30
N ILE A 134 -7.73 -4.55 6.90
CA ILE A 134 -6.27 -4.62 6.81
C ILE A 134 -5.89 -5.90 6.09
N ASP A 135 -5.20 -5.77 4.97
CA ASP A 135 -4.57 -6.85 4.24
C ASP A 135 -3.07 -6.55 4.11
N CYS A 136 -2.29 -7.06 5.03
CA CYS A 136 -0.85 -6.87 5.12
C CYS A 136 -0.06 -8.14 4.80
N ALA A 137 1.25 -8.02 4.59
CA ALA A 137 2.10 -9.16 4.21
C ALA A 137 2.27 -10.23 5.30
N GLY A 138 1.73 -10.00 6.51
CA GLY A 138 1.83 -10.91 7.64
C GLY A 138 3.22 -10.91 8.31
N HIS A 139 3.40 -11.82 9.27
CA HIS A 139 4.66 -11.86 10.05
C HIS A 139 5.83 -12.49 9.29
N ASN A 140 5.58 -13.28 8.25
CA ASN A 140 6.64 -13.97 7.51
C ASN A 140 6.71 -13.50 6.06
N VAL A 141 7.30 -12.32 5.85
CA VAL A 141 7.54 -11.74 4.52
C VAL A 141 8.48 -12.55 3.63
N SER A 142 9.22 -13.51 4.19
CA SER A 142 10.11 -14.36 3.39
C SER A 142 9.36 -15.45 2.63
N THR A 143 8.16 -15.82 3.05
CA THR A 143 7.36 -16.90 2.42
C THR A 143 5.98 -16.46 1.93
N SER A 144 5.40 -15.39 2.48
CA SER A 144 4.10 -14.88 2.06
C SER A 144 4.16 -14.20 0.70
N PRO A 145 3.14 -14.32 -0.18
CA PRO A 145 3.08 -13.54 -1.40
C PRO A 145 3.13 -12.03 -1.09
N LEU A 146 3.96 -11.28 -1.83
CA LEU A 146 4.12 -9.83 -1.72
C LEU A 146 3.71 -9.15 -3.02
N LYS A 147 3.28 -7.88 -2.96
CA LYS A 147 3.24 -7.05 -4.16
C LYS A 147 4.66 -6.92 -4.72
N PRO A 148 4.90 -7.07 -6.03
CA PRO A 148 3.97 -7.22 -7.15
C PRO A 148 3.71 -8.68 -7.57
N GLU A 149 3.88 -9.69 -6.74
CA GLU A 149 3.62 -11.09 -7.12
C GLU A 149 2.13 -11.30 -7.43
N ALA A 150 1.80 -11.95 -8.56
CA ALA A 150 0.41 -12.16 -8.99
C ALA A 150 -0.45 -12.85 -7.94
N ALA A 151 0.12 -13.81 -7.19
CA ALA A 151 -0.56 -14.51 -6.11
C ALA A 151 -1.10 -13.59 -5.01
N ARG A 152 -0.49 -12.39 -4.84
CA ARG A 152 -0.92 -11.39 -3.85
C ARG A 152 -2.25 -10.75 -4.23
N TYR A 153 -2.55 -10.64 -5.51
CA TYR A 153 -3.74 -9.98 -6.04
C TYR A 153 -4.89 -10.96 -6.30
N THR A 154 -4.59 -12.20 -6.67
CA THR A 154 -5.60 -13.20 -7.05
C THR A 154 -6.44 -13.72 -5.88
N GLN A 155 -6.11 -13.35 -4.65
CA GLN A 155 -6.94 -13.61 -3.47
C GLN A 155 -8.23 -12.77 -3.41
N PHE A 156 -8.30 -11.68 -4.17
CA PHE A 156 -9.50 -10.83 -4.21
C PHE A 156 -10.55 -11.38 -5.16
N PRO A 157 -11.86 -11.29 -4.81
CA PRO A 157 -12.93 -11.86 -5.62
C PRO A 157 -13.02 -11.22 -7.01
N ILE A 158 -12.96 -12.01 -8.08
CA ILE A 158 -12.98 -11.52 -9.47
C ILE A 158 -14.31 -10.88 -9.90
N HIS A 159 -15.40 -11.12 -9.16
CA HIS A 159 -16.72 -10.56 -9.45
C HIS A 159 -16.94 -9.19 -8.82
N MET A 160 -16.01 -8.69 -8.01
CA MET A 160 -16.04 -7.36 -7.44
C MET A 160 -15.37 -6.35 -8.38
N THR A 161 -15.82 -5.11 -8.36
CA THR A 161 -15.07 -3.99 -8.93
C THR A 161 -14.05 -3.51 -7.92
N HIS A 162 -12.78 -3.49 -8.32
CA HIS A 162 -11.67 -3.04 -7.48
C HIS A 162 -11.08 -1.75 -8.03
N ILE A 163 -10.99 -0.71 -7.19
CA ILE A 163 -10.08 0.41 -7.42
C ILE A 163 -8.82 0.11 -6.61
N TYR A 164 -7.68 0.07 -7.27
CA TYR A 164 -6.39 -0.18 -6.64
C TYR A 164 -5.48 1.02 -6.81
N VAL A 165 -4.98 1.56 -5.70
CA VAL A 165 -4.13 2.74 -5.63
C VAL A 165 -2.79 2.38 -5.01
N ASP A 166 -1.71 2.69 -5.71
CA ASP A 166 -0.33 2.39 -5.26
C ASP A 166 0.64 3.42 -5.87
N ASP A 167 1.72 3.74 -5.19
CA ASP A 167 2.78 4.63 -5.66
C ASP A 167 3.85 3.90 -6.50
N SER A 168 3.74 2.58 -6.63
CA SER A 168 4.64 1.75 -7.42
C SER A 168 4.01 1.31 -8.74
N LEU A 169 4.50 1.86 -9.86
CA LEU A 169 4.10 1.41 -11.21
C LEU A 169 4.33 -0.09 -11.43
N LYS A 170 5.30 -0.70 -10.72
CA LYS A 170 5.55 -2.14 -10.77
C LYS A 170 4.38 -2.93 -10.16
N ASN A 171 3.87 -2.48 -9.02
CA ASN A 171 2.72 -3.08 -8.35
C ASN A 171 1.45 -2.96 -9.21
N ILE A 172 1.17 -1.75 -9.68
CA ILE A 172 0.04 -1.43 -10.57
C ILE A 172 0.13 -2.24 -11.88
N GLY A 173 1.35 -2.37 -12.43
CA GLY A 173 1.60 -3.10 -13.68
C GLY A 173 1.18 -4.58 -13.63
N THR A 174 1.24 -5.21 -12.46
CA THR A 174 0.73 -6.58 -12.27
C THR A 174 -0.79 -6.60 -12.15
N ALA A 175 -1.36 -5.71 -11.36
CA ALA A 175 -2.80 -5.67 -11.09
C ALA A 175 -3.65 -5.32 -12.33
N ARG A 176 -3.13 -4.50 -13.26
CA ARG A 176 -3.87 -4.00 -14.44
C ARG A 176 -4.41 -5.08 -15.39
N PHE A 177 -3.84 -6.29 -15.33
CA PHE A 177 -4.28 -7.40 -16.17
C PHE A 177 -5.41 -8.23 -15.55
N LEU A 178 -5.80 -7.91 -14.32
CA LEU A 178 -6.89 -8.59 -13.64
C LEU A 178 -8.24 -7.99 -14.06
N PRO A 179 -9.27 -8.83 -14.27
CA PRO A 179 -10.58 -8.34 -14.65
C PRO A 179 -11.20 -7.49 -13.53
N ASN A 180 -11.90 -6.43 -13.90
CA ASN A 180 -12.59 -5.51 -12.99
C ASN A 180 -11.66 -4.73 -12.03
N TRP A 181 -10.35 -4.61 -12.36
CA TRP A 181 -9.40 -3.79 -11.61
C TRP A 181 -9.17 -2.45 -12.32
N HIS A 182 -9.49 -1.36 -11.62
CA HIS A 182 -9.21 0.01 -12.01
C HIS A 182 -7.97 0.48 -11.25
N CYS A 183 -6.83 0.41 -11.92
CA CYS A 183 -5.54 0.74 -11.31
C CYS A 183 -5.26 2.23 -11.42
N VAL A 184 -4.86 2.86 -10.33
CA VAL A 184 -4.57 4.28 -10.21
C VAL A 184 -3.18 4.47 -9.61
N TYR A 185 -2.33 5.22 -10.28
CA TYR A 185 -1.00 5.57 -9.82
C TYR A 185 -1.06 6.81 -8.92
N PHE A 186 -0.57 6.66 -7.69
CA PHE A 186 -0.44 7.80 -6.78
C PHE A 186 0.95 8.42 -6.91
N ASN A 187 1.02 9.70 -7.25
CA ASN A 187 2.28 10.42 -7.37
C ASN A 187 2.07 11.93 -7.16
N GLU A 188 2.65 12.49 -6.08
CA GLU A 188 2.62 13.92 -5.78
C GLU A 188 3.50 14.77 -6.73
N GLY A 189 4.33 14.12 -7.54
CA GLY A 189 5.15 14.77 -8.56
C GLY A 189 4.36 15.20 -9.80
N PRO A 190 5.04 15.74 -10.81
CA PRO A 190 4.40 16.14 -12.06
C PRO A 190 3.63 15.00 -12.71
N LYS A 191 2.49 15.33 -13.34
CA LYS A 191 1.74 14.33 -14.13
C LYS A 191 2.57 13.89 -15.33
N GLU A 192 2.63 12.58 -15.52
CA GLU A 192 3.35 11.98 -16.65
C GLU A 192 2.41 11.85 -17.86
N ASP A 193 2.72 12.51 -18.96
CA ASP A 193 1.85 12.60 -20.16
C ASP A 193 1.58 11.25 -20.87
N ARG A 194 2.29 10.18 -20.51
CA ARG A 194 2.23 8.89 -21.22
C ARG A 194 1.98 7.70 -20.31
N LEU A 195 1.39 7.91 -19.14
CA LEU A 195 1.00 6.80 -18.29
C LEU A 195 -0.18 6.02 -18.90
N TRP A 196 -0.12 4.72 -18.74
CA TRP A 196 -1.16 3.79 -19.17
C TRP A 196 -2.29 3.62 -18.15
N CYS A 197 -2.22 4.33 -17.02
CA CYS A 197 -3.24 4.37 -15.96
C CYS A 197 -3.46 5.81 -15.49
N PRO A 198 -4.61 6.13 -14.89
CA PRO A 198 -4.82 7.41 -14.23
C PRO A 198 -3.77 7.69 -13.17
N GLN A 199 -3.33 8.93 -13.07
CA GLN A 199 -2.47 9.44 -12.02
C GLN A 199 -3.23 10.44 -11.16
N ILE A 200 -3.13 10.26 -9.85
CA ILE A 200 -3.64 11.17 -8.83
C ILE A 200 -2.50 11.61 -7.90
N SER A 201 -2.65 12.75 -7.25
CA SER A 201 -1.64 13.33 -6.37
C SER A 201 -2.16 13.65 -4.95
N SER A 202 -3.44 13.37 -4.68
CA SER A 202 -4.05 13.63 -3.38
C SER A 202 -5.22 12.68 -3.10
N ILE A 203 -5.59 12.57 -1.84
CA ILE A 203 -6.80 11.83 -1.42
C ILE A 203 -8.06 12.49 -1.98
N TRP A 204 -8.07 13.82 -2.12
CA TRP A 204 -9.17 14.51 -2.78
C TRP A 204 -9.36 14.07 -4.25
N GLU A 205 -8.29 13.97 -5.04
CA GLU A 205 -8.38 13.45 -6.41
C GLU A 205 -8.84 11.99 -6.44
N LEU A 206 -8.45 11.19 -5.42
CA LEU A 206 -8.96 9.82 -5.26
C LEU A 206 -10.49 9.80 -5.07
N LEU A 207 -11.02 10.66 -4.19
CA LEU A 207 -12.47 10.75 -3.97
C LEU A 207 -13.23 11.10 -5.26
N LEU A 208 -12.71 12.04 -6.04
CA LEU A 208 -13.29 12.40 -7.35
C LEU A 208 -13.27 11.20 -8.31
N TYR A 209 -12.17 10.46 -8.34
CA TYR A 209 -12.04 9.27 -9.18
C TYR A 209 -13.02 8.18 -8.76
N VAL A 210 -13.13 7.87 -7.46
CA VAL A 210 -14.09 6.90 -6.92
C VAL A 210 -15.52 7.27 -7.29
N ASN A 211 -15.92 8.54 -7.14
CA ASN A 211 -17.24 9.01 -7.52
C ASN A 211 -17.51 8.85 -9.03
N SER A 212 -16.51 9.05 -9.89
CA SER A 212 -16.64 8.85 -11.33
C SER A 212 -16.86 7.37 -11.70
N VAL A 213 -16.20 6.45 -10.99
CA VAL A 213 -16.41 5.01 -11.17
C VAL A 213 -17.80 4.59 -10.66
N ASP A 214 -18.27 5.15 -9.55
CA ASP A 214 -19.64 4.91 -9.05
C ASP A 214 -20.68 5.29 -10.09
N GLN A 215 -20.58 6.49 -10.67
CA GLN A 215 -21.51 6.94 -11.71
C GLN A 215 -21.50 6.01 -12.93
N TRP A 216 -20.32 5.59 -13.36
CA TRP A 216 -20.20 4.64 -14.49
C TRP A 216 -20.87 3.28 -14.19
N ILE A 217 -20.73 2.76 -12.95
CA ILE A 217 -21.38 1.52 -12.53
C ILE A 217 -22.91 1.67 -12.53
N GLU A 218 -23.43 2.79 -12.00
CA GLU A 218 -24.86 3.07 -11.96
C GLU A 218 -25.47 3.17 -13.36
N ASP A 219 -24.83 3.92 -14.28
CA ASP A 219 -25.28 4.06 -15.67
C ASP A 219 -25.30 2.71 -16.42
N ALA A 220 -24.30 1.85 -16.15
CA ALA A 220 -24.24 0.52 -16.73
C ALA A 220 -25.37 -0.41 -16.22
N HIS A 221 -25.85 -0.22 -14.99
CA HIS A 221 -27.00 -0.96 -14.45
C HIS A 221 -28.31 -0.48 -15.03
N LEU A 222 -28.53 0.82 -15.18
CA LEU A 222 -29.74 1.40 -15.76
C LEU A 222 -29.91 0.96 -17.20
N SER A 223 -28.87 0.95 -18.01
CA SER A 223 -28.93 0.52 -19.42
C SER A 223 -29.26 -0.96 -19.61
N ARG A 224 -29.09 -1.82 -18.60
CA ARG A 224 -29.44 -3.26 -18.63
C ARG A 224 -30.86 -3.56 -18.15
N SER A 225 -31.50 -2.63 -17.42
CA SER A 225 -32.85 -2.79 -16.93
C SER A 225 -33.91 -2.44 -18.00
N ASP A 226 -33.50 -1.76 -19.07
CA ASP A 226 -34.35 -1.31 -20.17
C ASP A 226 -34.36 -2.28 -21.39
N THR A 227 -33.66 -3.42 -21.26
CA THR A 227 -33.63 -4.49 -22.28
C THR A 227 -34.28 -5.77 -21.76
#